data_ce223d59298b6e91c4610a992d22efa4
#
_entry.id   ce223d59298b6e91c4610a992d22efa4
#
_cell.length_a   1.000
_cell.length_b   1.000
_cell.length_c   1.000
_cell.angle_alpha   90.00
_cell.angle_beta   90.00
_cell.angle_gamma   90.00
#
_symmetry.space_group_name_H-M   'P 1'
#
loop_
_entity.id
_entity.type
_entity.pdbx_description
1 polymer ?
#
loop_
_entity_poly.entity_id
_entity_poly.type
_entity_poly.pdbx_seq_one_letter_code
_entity_poly.pdbx_strand_id
1 'polypeptide(L)'
;DTTIELLIPDFDAREELIDLVADARPDILGHNIETVRRLTPQVRSRARYEVSLRTLAHIARRGLTAKSGLMVGLGETDSEVLEAVDDLVEAGVQILTIGQYLRPSLRHLPVAEYVTPEKFAWYKEQALARGLRYVESGPMVRSSYMAEKAMRSCRTPK
;
A
#
# COMPACT_ATOMS: atom_id res chain seq x y z
N ASP A 1 22.14 13.94 3.97
CA ASP A 1 21.31 13.15 4.89
C ASP A 1 20.58 12.07 4.11
N THR A 2 20.81 10.81 4.48
CA THR A 2 20.15 9.67 3.87
C THR A 2 18.80 9.42 4.57
N THR A 3 17.74 9.20 3.80
CA THR A 3 16.43 8.79 4.30
C THR A 3 16.24 7.29 4.12
N ILE A 4 15.51 6.65 5.05
CA ILE A 4 15.31 5.21 5.08
C ILE A 4 13.82 4.89 4.94
N GLU A 5 13.49 4.12 3.91
CA GLU A 5 12.19 3.48 3.75
C GLU A 5 12.37 1.97 3.98
N LEU A 6 11.56 1.39 4.86
CA LEU A 6 11.53 -0.04 5.12
C LEU A 6 10.17 -0.63 4.73
N LEU A 7 10.20 -1.83 4.15
CA LEU A 7 9.03 -2.65 3.88
C LEU A 7 9.10 -3.92 4.74
N ILE A 8 8.06 -4.17 5.53
CA ILE A 8 8.00 -5.29 6.46
C ILE A 8 6.87 -6.26 6.11
N PRO A 9 6.94 -7.54 6.51
CA PRO A 9 5.80 -8.45 6.52
C PRO A 9 4.78 -8.01 7.58
N ASP A 10 3.60 -8.65 7.59
CA ASP A 10 2.54 -8.31 8.55
C ASP A 10 2.84 -8.77 10.00
N PHE A 11 3.80 -9.65 10.22
CA PHE A 11 4.15 -10.24 11.52
C PHE A 11 2.94 -10.79 12.31
N ASP A 12 1.85 -11.18 11.64
CA ASP A 12 0.55 -11.52 12.24
C ASP A 12 -0.02 -10.39 13.13
N ALA A 13 0.31 -9.14 12.82
CA ALA A 13 0.03 -7.93 13.60
C ALA A 13 0.53 -7.99 15.05
N ARG A 14 1.62 -8.72 15.32
CA ARG A 14 2.27 -8.73 16.63
C ARG A 14 3.02 -7.43 16.84
N GLU A 15 2.48 -6.60 17.71
CA GLU A 15 2.95 -5.23 17.95
C GLU A 15 4.41 -5.20 18.40
N GLU A 16 4.83 -6.14 19.24
CA GLU A 16 6.22 -6.24 19.73
C GLU A 16 7.25 -6.47 18.61
N LEU A 17 6.86 -7.14 17.50
CA LEU A 17 7.76 -7.33 16.36
C LEU A 17 7.81 -6.10 15.46
N ILE A 18 6.67 -5.43 15.28
CA ILE A 18 6.59 -4.18 14.54
C ILE A 18 7.40 -3.11 15.27
N ASP A 19 7.30 -3.06 16.60
CA ASP A 19 8.02 -2.12 17.46
C ASP A 19 9.54 -2.25 17.36
N LEU A 20 10.08 -3.47 17.27
CA LEU A 20 11.52 -3.67 17.04
C LEU A 20 12.04 -2.95 15.79
N VAL A 21 11.22 -2.92 14.72
CA VAL A 21 11.58 -2.19 13.49
C VAL A 21 11.31 -0.70 13.64
N ALA A 22 10.17 -0.34 14.25
CA ALA A 22 9.78 1.05 14.45
C ALA A 22 10.77 1.82 15.34
N ASP A 23 11.38 1.16 16.33
CA ASP A 23 12.38 1.75 17.23
C ASP A 23 13.68 2.15 16.52
N ALA A 24 13.96 1.55 15.34
CA ALA A 24 15.04 2.00 14.47
C ALA A 24 14.76 3.36 13.79
N ARG A 25 13.53 3.88 13.93
CA ARG A 25 13.05 5.17 13.42
C ARG A 25 13.30 5.39 11.93
N PRO A 26 12.84 4.49 11.05
CA PRO A 26 12.85 4.78 9.62
C PRO A 26 11.98 6.00 9.31
N ASP A 27 12.28 6.70 8.23
CA ASP A 27 11.46 7.84 7.77
C ASP A 27 10.09 7.38 7.25
N ILE A 28 10.06 6.22 6.60
CA ILE A 28 8.83 5.56 6.14
C ILE A 28 8.88 4.08 6.54
N LEU A 29 7.80 3.58 7.11
CA LEU A 29 7.62 2.16 7.37
C LEU A 29 6.38 1.65 6.62
N GLY A 30 6.56 0.68 5.73
CA GLY A 30 5.55 0.17 4.83
C GLY A 30 5.19 -1.29 5.07
N HIS A 31 3.94 -1.61 4.76
CA HIS A 31 3.43 -2.96 4.57
C HIS A 31 2.39 -2.94 3.47
N ASN A 32 2.52 -3.81 2.46
CA ASN A 32 1.60 -3.83 1.33
C ASN A 32 0.37 -4.69 1.63
N ILE A 33 -0.84 -4.18 1.32
CA ILE A 33 -2.06 -5.00 1.30
C ILE A 33 -2.15 -5.89 0.06
N GLU A 34 -1.42 -5.56 -1.00
CA GLU A 34 -1.25 -6.22 -2.29
C GLU A 34 -2.50 -6.24 -3.17
N THR A 35 -3.69 -6.49 -2.63
CA THR A 35 -4.96 -6.56 -3.38
C THR A 35 -6.14 -6.24 -2.46
N VAL A 36 -7.35 -6.18 -3.04
CA VAL A 36 -8.60 -5.94 -2.32
C VAL A 36 -8.99 -7.11 -1.41
N ARG A 37 -9.85 -6.86 -0.43
CA ARG A 37 -10.31 -7.81 0.59
C ARG A 37 -10.74 -9.16 0.00
N ARG A 38 -11.63 -9.15 -1.00
CA ARG A 38 -12.17 -10.36 -1.62
C ARG A 38 -11.10 -11.24 -2.27
N LEU A 39 -10.09 -10.63 -2.88
CA LEU A 39 -9.05 -11.34 -3.62
C LEU A 39 -7.86 -11.77 -2.73
N THR A 40 -7.72 -11.23 -1.53
CA THR A 40 -6.59 -11.51 -0.64
C THR A 40 -6.36 -13.00 -0.43
N PRO A 41 -7.37 -13.87 -0.15
CA PRO A 41 -7.12 -15.30 0.06
C PRO A 41 -6.58 -16.04 -1.17
N GLN A 42 -6.84 -15.50 -2.38
CA GLN A 42 -6.40 -16.10 -3.64
C GLN A 42 -5.00 -15.62 -4.05
N VAL A 43 -4.66 -14.38 -3.70
CA VAL A 43 -3.38 -13.72 -4.05
C VAL A 43 -2.30 -14.00 -3.00
N ARG A 44 -2.68 -14.04 -1.73
CA ARG A 44 -1.79 -14.16 -0.57
C ARG A 44 -2.21 -15.33 0.30
N SER A 45 -1.63 -16.50 0.09
CA SER A 45 -2.04 -17.76 0.73
C SER A 45 -1.95 -17.77 2.27
N ARG A 46 -1.12 -16.92 2.87
CA ARG A 46 -0.91 -16.84 4.33
C ARG A 46 -1.34 -15.53 4.97
N ALA A 47 -1.40 -14.45 4.21
CA ALA A 47 -1.74 -13.14 4.73
C ALA A 47 -3.27 -12.94 4.75
N ARG A 48 -3.72 -12.20 5.74
CA ARG A 48 -5.12 -11.80 5.90
C ARG A 48 -5.23 -10.29 5.78
N TYR A 49 -6.24 -9.82 5.09
CA TYR A 49 -6.46 -8.41 4.81
C TYR A 49 -6.52 -7.56 6.10
N GLU A 50 -7.30 -8.03 7.09
CA GLU A 50 -7.47 -7.34 8.37
C GLU A 50 -6.19 -7.33 9.21
N VAL A 51 -5.34 -8.34 9.06
CA VAL A 51 -4.02 -8.38 9.73
C VAL A 51 -3.11 -7.31 9.14
N SER A 52 -3.12 -7.17 7.82
CA SER A 52 -2.36 -6.12 7.12
C SER A 52 -2.79 -4.72 7.54
N LEU A 53 -4.11 -4.46 7.66
CA LEU A 53 -4.63 -3.18 8.14
C LEU A 53 -4.22 -2.90 9.60
N ARG A 54 -4.30 -3.90 10.50
CA ARG A 54 -3.85 -3.73 11.90
C ARG A 54 -2.35 -3.42 11.99
N THR A 55 -1.52 -4.07 11.16
CA THR A 55 -0.09 -3.77 11.06
C THR A 55 0.14 -2.31 10.68
N LEU A 56 -0.53 -1.82 9.63
CA LEU A 56 -0.45 -0.44 9.17
C LEU A 56 -0.96 0.56 10.22
N ALA A 57 -2.08 0.24 10.88
CA ALA A 57 -2.61 1.07 11.96
C ALA A 57 -1.64 1.16 13.15
N HIS A 58 -0.94 0.07 13.50
CA HIS A 58 0.07 0.10 14.54
C HIS A 58 1.25 1.00 14.15
N ILE A 59 1.76 0.88 12.91
CA ILE A 59 2.82 1.75 12.37
C ILE A 59 2.42 3.23 12.50
N ALA A 60 1.19 3.57 12.09
CA ALA A 60 0.69 4.94 12.18
C ALA A 60 0.58 5.43 13.64
N ARG A 61 0.09 4.58 14.57
CA ARG A 61 0.01 4.91 16.02
C ARG A 61 1.38 5.16 16.64
N ARG A 62 2.46 4.54 16.10
CA ARG A 62 3.84 4.81 16.52
C ARG A 62 4.37 6.16 16.03
N GLY A 63 3.55 6.94 15.30
CA GLY A 63 3.93 8.26 14.77
C GLY A 63 4.85 8.19 13.56
N LEU A 64 4.98 7.03 12.92
CA LEU A 64 5.77 6.86 11.70
C LEU A 64 4.90 7.14 10.45
N THR A 65 5.54 7.53 9.35
CA THR A 65 4.87 7.63 8.06
C THR A 65 4.55 6.23 7.54
N ALA A 66 3.25 5.86 7.60
CA ALA A 66 2.78 4.56 7.11
C ALA A 66 2.57 4.58 5.60
N LYS A 67 3.09 3.54 4.92
CA LYS A 67 2.97 3.35 3.47
C LYS A 67 2.40 1.98 3.15
N SER A 68 1.59 1.90 2.07
CA SER A 68 1.09 0.63 1.54
C SER A 68 1.18 0.58 0.02
N GLY A 69 1.01 -0.63 -0.52
CA GLY A 69 0.96 -0.91 -1.95
C GLY A 69 -0.22 -1.79 -2.31
N LEU A 70 -0.82 -1.50 -3.44
CA LEU A 70 -1.95 -2.20 -4.03
C LEU A 70 -1.66 -2.50 -5.49
N MET A 71 -1.97 -3.71 -5.94
CA MET A 71 -1.96 -4.08 -7.35
C MET A 71 -3.39 -4.15 -7.89
N VAL A 72 -3.56 -3.71 -9.14
CA VAL A 72 -4.83 -3.79 -9.88
C VAL A 72 -4.66 -4.61 -11.15
N GLY A 73 -5.78 -5.13 -11.69
CA GLY A 73 -5.80 -6.03 -12.84
C GLY A 73 -5.89 -7.51 -12.48
N LEU A 74 -6.36 -7.82 -11.26
CA LEU A 74 -6.60 -9.18 -10.73
C LEU A 74 -8.08 -9.59 -10.82
N GLY A 75 -8.99 -8.67 -11.27
CA GLY A 75 -10.44 -8.89 -11.36
C GLY A 75 -11.21 -8.24 -10.21
N GLU A 76 -10.61 -7.28 -9.53
CA GLU A 76 -11.28 -6.36 -8.61
C GLU A 76 -12.18 -5.38 -9.36
N THR A 77 -13.21 -4.90 -8.68
CA THR A 77 -14.03 -3.78 -9.16
C THR A 77 -13.49 -2.45 -8.66
N ASP A 78 -13.89 -1.34 -9.32
CA ASP A 78 -13.52 0.00 -8.87
C ASP A 78 -13.96 0.29 -7.44
N SER A 79 -15.18 -0.15 -7.08
CA SER A 79 -15.69 0.02 -5.72
C SER A 79 -14.84 -0.71 -4.67
N GLU A 80 -14.34 -1.90 -4.99
CA GLU A 80 -13.45 -2.65 -4.08
C GLU A 80 -12.08 -1.97 -3.93
N VAL A 81 -11.55 -1.36 -5.00
CA VAL A 81 -10.32 -0.56 -4.92
C VAL A 81 -10.54 0.67 -4.05
N LEU A 82 -11.67 1.37 -4.21
CA LEU A 82 -11.97 2.55 -3.40
C LEU A 82 -12.24 2.19 -1.94
N GLU A 83 -12.92 1.07 -1.65
CA GLU A 83 -13.07 0.54 -0.29
C GLU A 83 -11.70 0.24 0.35
N ALA A 84 -10.78 -0.39 -0.39
CA ALA A 84 -9.45 -0.64 0.09
C ALA A 84 -8.66 0.66 0.38
N VAL A 85 -8.88 1.71 -0.41
CA VAL A 85 -8.31 3.04 -0.14
C VAL A 85 -8.90 3.64 1.14
N ASP A 86 -10.22 3.55 1.35
CA ASP A 86 -10.89 4.04 2.55
C ASP A 86 -10.39 3.30 3.81
N ASP A 87 -10.26 1.96 3.76
CA ASP A 87 -9.69 1.12 4.81
C ASP A 87 -8.23 1.55 5.16
N LEU A 88 -7.41 1.86 4.14
CA LEU A 88 -6.04 2.33 4.34
C LEU A 88 -6.00 3.72 5.00
N VAL A 89 -6.87 4.62 4.60
CA VAL A 89 -6.99 5.96 5.22
C VAL A 89 -7.40 5.82 6.68
N GLU A 90 -8.38 4.97 6.99
CA GLU A 90 -8.81 4.69 8.37
C GLU A 90 -7.68 4.08 9.21
N ALA A 91 -6.85 3.22 8.62
CA ALA A 91 -5.66 2.68 9.25
C ALA A 91 -4.52 3.71 9.46
N GLY A 92 -4.68 4.95 8.98
CA GLY A 92 -3.69 6.02 9.13
C GLY A 92 -2.55 5.98 8.10
N VAL A 93 -2.72 5.26 7.00
CA VAL A 93 -1.76 5.25 5.88
C VAL A 93 -1.72 6.63 5.23
N GLN A 94 -0.52 7.09 4.92
CA GLN A 94 -0.30 8.40 4.31
C GLN A 94 0.15 8.31 2.86
N ILE A 95 0.82 7.23 2.50
CA ILE A 95 1.40 7.00 1.17
C ILE A 95 0.84 5.71 0.58
N LEU A 96 0.37 5.78 -0.67
CA LEU A 96 -0.09 4.60 -1.41
C LEU A 96 0.58 4.51 -2.77
N THR A 97 1.00 3.30 -3.14
CA THR A 97 1.39 2.96 -4.51
C THR A 97 0.36 2.03 -5.13
N ILE A 98 -0.09 2.32 -6.36
CA ILE A 98 -1.01 1.49 -7.14
C ILE A 98 -0.32 1.10 -8.44
N GLY A 99 -0.08 -0.19 -8.64
CA GLY A 99 0.62 -0.72 -9.81
C GLY A 99 -0.17 -1.81 -10.54
N GLN A 100 0.20 -2.07 -11.80
CA GLN A 100 -0.37 -3.18 -12.56
C GLN A 100 0.13 -4.52 -12.02
N TYR A 101 -0.79 -5.44 -11.76
CA TYR A 101 -0.44 -6.83 -11.54
C TYR A 101 0.15 -7.45 -12.81
N LEU A 102 1.31 -8.05 -12.67
CA LEU A 102 1.94 -8.85 -13.71
C LEU A 102 2.14 -10.28 -13.19
N ARG A 103 1.67 -11.26 -13.93
CA ARG A 103 1.73 -12.67 -13.54
C ARG A 103 3.19 -13.16 -13.42
N PRO A 104 3.69 -13.50 -12.21
CA PRO A 104 5.10 -13.89 -12.05
C PRO A 104 5.41 -15.26 -12.66
N SER A 105 4.46 -16.21 -12.63
CA SER A 105 4.57 -17.53 -13.22
C SER A 105 3.20 -18.16 -13.49
N LEU A 106 3.16 -19.28 -14.22
CA LEU A 106 1.91 -19.99 -14.52
C LEU A 106 1.18 -20.52 -13.28
N ARG A 107 1.82 -20.57 -12.12
CA ARG A 107 1.21 -21.00 -10.85
C ARG A 107 0.44 -19.86 -10.16
N HIS A 108 0.63 -18.61 -10.58
CA HIS A 108 -0.05 -17.45 -10.05
C HIS A 108 -1.33 -17.16 -10.85
N LEU A 109 -2.20 -16.32 -10.30
CA LEU A 109 -3.42 -15.90 -10.98
C LEU A 109 -3.09 -15.28 -12.35
N PRO A 110 -3.91 -15.54 -13.38
CA PRO A 110 -3.76 -14.82 -14.64
C PRO A 110 -4.06 -13.32 -14.44
N VAL A 111 -3.50 -12.50 -15.31
CA VAL A 111 -3.92 -11.09 -15.41
C VAL A 111 -5.35 -11.08 -15.93
N ALA A 112 -6.27 -10.49 -15.17
CA ALA A 112 -7.66 -10.35 -15.57
C ALA A 112 -7.86 -9.14 -16.50
N GLU A 113 -7.09 -8.07 -16.27
CA GLU A 113 -7.19 -6.84 -17.05
C GLU A 113 -5.84 -6.11 -17.05
N TYR A 114 -5.49 -5.52 -18.20
CA TYR A 114 -4.45 -4.50 -18.27
C TYR A 114 -5.10 -3.12 -18.15
N VAL A 115 -4.98 -2.54 -16.96
CA VAL A 115 -5.62 -1.27 -16.61
C VAL A 115 -4.99 -0.12 -17.38
N THR A 116 -5.81 0.77 -17.93
CA THR A 116 -5.34 1.90 -18.74
C THR A 116 -4.65 2.99 -17.90
N PRO A 117 -3.73 3.78 -18.49
CA PRO A 117 -3.11 4.91 -17.80
C PRO A 117 -4.13 5.93 -17.25
N GLU A 118 -5.22 6.16 -17.97
CA GLU A 118 -6.30 7.07 -17.58
C GLU A 118 -7.00 6.55 -16.31
N LYS A 119 -7.19 5.23 -16.21
CA LYS A 119 -7.78 4.60 -15.02
C LYS A 119 -6.83 4.70 -13.82
N PHE A 120 -5.53 4.50 -14.03
CA PHE A 120 -4.54 4.73 -12.97
C PHE A 120 -4.55 6.19 -12.49
N ALA A 121 -4.67 7.15 -13.40
CA ALA A 121 -4.78 8.57 -13.06
C ALA A 121 -6.04 8.83 -12.21
N TRP A 122 -7.17 8.22 -12.60
CA TRP A 122 -8.41 8.31 -11.84
C TRP A 122 -8.28 7.71 -10.43
N TYR A 123 -7.67 6.52 -10.27
CA TYR A 123 -7.40 5.95 -8.94
C TYR A 123 -6.56 6.89 -8.07
N LYS A 124 -5.55 7.54 -8.66
CA LYS A 124 -4.73 8.52 -7.95
C LYS A 124 -5.57 9.69 -7.43
N GLU A 125 -6.40 10.27 -8.28
CA GLU A 125 -7.29 11.39 -7.91
C GLU A 125 -8.25 10.98 -6.80
N GLN A 126 -8.89 9.81 -6.94
CA GLN A 126 -9.83 9.31 -5.95
C GLN A 126 -9.15 9.04 -4.60
N ALA A 127 -7.95 8.50 -4.61
CA ALA A 127 -7.20 8.19 -3.40
C ALA A 127 -6.74 9.47 -2.67
N LEU A 128 -6.27 10.48 -3.40
CA LEU A 128 -5.92 11.79 -2.84
C LEU A 128 -7.14 12.52 -2.25
N ALA A 129 -8.29 12.46 -2.95
CA ALA A 129 -9.54 13.05 -2.48
C ALA A 129 -10.05 12.43 -1.16
N ARG A 130 -9.70 11.17 -0.86
CA ARG A 130 -10.03 10.46 0.37
C ARG A 130 -9.09 10.75 1.54
N GLY A 131 -8.01 11.49 1.32
CA GLY A 131 -7.15 11.99 2.40
C GLY A 131 -5.74 11.43 2.42
N LEU A 132 -5.35 10.57 1.49
CA LEU A 132 -3.95 10.19 1.35
C LEU A 132 -3.09 11.42 1.02
N ARG A 133 -1.90 11.48 1.61
CA ARG A 133 -0.98 12.62 1.37
C ARG A 133 -0.24 12.51 0.06
N TYR A 134 0.11 11.29 -0.32
CA TYR A 134 0.86 11.01 -1.53
C TYR A 134 0.41 9.70 -2.16
N VAL A 135 0.22 9.71 -3.47
CA VAL A 135 -0.18 8.53 -4.24
C VAL A 135 0.64 8.48 -5.53
N GLU A 136 1.30 7.35 -5.76
CA GLU A 136 1.80 7.01 -7.09
C GLU A 136 0.94 5.90 -7.67
N SER A 137 0.47 6.11 -8.90
CA SER A 137 -0.43 5.18 -9.58
C SER A 137 -0.08 5.11 -11.06
N GLY A 138 0.17 3.92 -11.56
CA GLY A 138 0.53 3.72 -12.96
C GLY A 138 0.97 2.30 -13.28
N PRO A 139 0.99 1.91 -14.57
CA PRO A 139 1.31 0.52 -14.98
C PRO A 139 2.69 0.04 -14.52
N MET A 140 3.66 0.94 -14.45
CA MET A 140 5.05 0.63 -14.08
C MET A 140 5.37 0.92 -12.61
N VAL A 141 4.39 1.37 -11.83
CA VAL A 141 4.59 1.67 -10.40
C VAL A 141 4.84 0.39 -9.62
N ARG A 142 5.80 0.45 -8.69
CA ARG A 142 6.16 -0.59 -7.72
C ARG A 142 6.25 0.05 -6.33
N SER A 143 6.31 -0.74 -5.27
CA SER A 143 6.31 -0.23 -3.89
C SER A 143 7.40 0.80 -3.60
N SER A 144 8.57 0.69 -4.20
CA SER A 144 9.69 1.65 -4.03
C SER A 144 9.73 2.76 -5.09
N TYR A 145 8.75 2.81 -6.01
CA TYR A 145 8.75 3.80 -7.10
C TYR A 145 8.62 5.22 -6.56
N MET A 146 9.50 6.12 -7.03
CA MET A 146 9.51 7.53 -6.63
C MET A 146 9.53 7.78 -5.11
N ALA A 147 10.19 6.92 -4.32
CA ALA A 147 10.28 7.02 -2.87
C ALA A 147 10.75 8.42 -2.39
N GLU A 148 11.68 9.05 -3.11
CA GLU A 148 12.15 10.41 -2.82
C GLU A 148 11.04 11.47 -2.89
N LYS A 149 10.13 11.38 -3.86
CA LYS A 149 8.99 12.31 -3.97
C LYS A 149 8.00 12.10 -2.83
N ALA A 150 7.74 10.85 -2.45
CA ALA A 150 6.90 10.50 -1.32
C ALA A 150 7.43 11.12 -0.02
N MET A 151 8.74 11.05 0.20
CA MET A 151 9.42 11.65 1.35
C MET A 151 9.24 13.16 1.41
N ARG A 152 9.42 13.86 0.28
CA ARG A 152 9.27 15.33 0.23
C ARG A 152 7.86 15.77 0.59
N SER A 153 6.83 15.04 0.11
CA SER A 153 5.43 15.38 0.39
C SER A 153 5.06 15.20 1.87
N CYS A 154 5.74 14.31 2.60
CA CYS A 154 5.49 14.08 4.03
C CYS A 154 6.20 15.09 4.94
N ARG A 155 7.27 15.74 4.47
CA ARG A 155 8.03 16.75 5.25
C ARG A 155 7.44 18.15 5.19
N THR A 156 6.55 18.44 4.24
CA THR A 156 5.90 19.76 4.12
C THR A 156 4.65 19.76 5.01
N PRO A 157 4.57 20.58 6.08
CA PRO A 157 3.32 20.77 6.82
C PRO A 157 2.24 21.34 5.89
N LYS A 158 1.01 20.87 6.07
CA LYS A 158 -0.15 21.50 5.42
C LYS A 158 -0.44 22.86 6.03
#